data_4a33f151241c23f22e5918191317aef3
#
_entry.id   4a33f151241c23f22e5918191317aef3
#
_cell.length_a   1.000
_cell.length_b   1.000
_cell.length_c   1.000
_cell.angle_alpha   90.00
_cell.angle_beta   90.00
_cell.angle_gamma   90.00
#
_symmetry.space_group_name_H-M   'P 1'
#
loop_
_entity.id
_entity.type
_entity.pdbx_description
1 polymer ?
#
loop_
_entity_poly.entity_id
_entity_poly.type
_entity_poly.pdbx_seq_one_letter_code
_entity_poly.pdbx_strand_id
1 'polypeptide(L)'
;LLGVNQGRCWSMTQTAKLDITKAEERGLTMGLNEFSGYVGVAIAGILTAYAAEWLGARTGLLVFGMAVVLLALLLTVVWVKDTLPWAKAETAAHKAAPPKNPPRYPQGVSEHPSTGAVFALMSWRVRRLFAISQAGLVEKFVDALVWALFPVFLVGQGATLTEVGWIVGTYGFVWGGSQLVTGRLSDHVGRFWPDVLGMWICGAGVAMVVMGTGALWWSVSAGVAGFGMALLYPNLSAAVADITPPAWRGSAIGIYRFWRDLGYAIGALGLGLAASLAGAAEAAFWFVAISMFVSGAVLFWLGDETHPRLNPASPRKLADA
;
A
#
# COMPACT_ATOMS: atom_id res chain seq x y z
N LEU A 1 -12.80 14.64 -8.98
CA LEU A 1 -13.88 13.75 -8.50
C LEU A 1 -13.39 12.31 -8.29
N LEU A 2 -12.70 11.68 -9.27
CA LEU A 2 -12.19 10.32 -9.13
C LEU A 2 -11.25 10.14 -7.92
N GLY A 3 -10.29 11.04 -7.73
CA GLY A 3 -9.37 10.98 -6.59
C GLY A 3 -10.08 11.13 -5.24
N VAL A 4 -11.10 11.97 -5.15
CA VAL A 4 -11.93 12.13 -3.95
C VAL A 4 -12.70 10.85 -3.65
N ASN A 5 -13.29 10.23 -4.68
CA ASN A 5 -14.00 8.96 -4.54
C ASN A 5 -13.05 7.85 -4.08
N GLN A 6 -11.92 7.68 -4.77
CA GLN A 6 -10.93 6.65 -4.43
C GLN A 6 -10.40 6.83 -3.00
N GLY A 7 -10.02 8.05 -2.61
CA GLY A 7 -9.53 8.33 -1.27
C GLY A 7 -10.55 8.01 -0.18
N ARG A 8 -11.82 8.34 -0.41
CA ARG A 8 -12.91 8.03 0.54
C ARG A 8 -13.22 6.53 0.59
N CYS A 9 -13.53 5.92 -0.54
CA CYS A 9 -13.96 4.51 -0.58
C CYS A 9 -12.87 3.58 -0.05
N TRP A 10 -11.63 3.75 -0.49
CA TRP A 10 -10.53 2.87 -0.07
C TRP A 10 -10.19 3.01 1.41
N SER A 11 -10.07 4.24 1.91
CA SER A 11 -9.78 4.47 3.34
C SER A 11 -10.90 3.97 4.24
N MET A 12 -12.16 4.17 3.85
CA MET A 12 -13.30 3.71 4.63
C MET A 12 -13.41 2.18 4.66
N THR A 13 -13.15 1.49 3.54
CA THR A 13 -13.16 0.02 3.53
C THR A 13 -12.05 -0.57 4.38
N GLN A 14 -10.86 0.01 4.40
CA GLN A 14 -9.78 -0.39 5.28
C GLN A 14 -10.15 -0.15 6.76
N THR A 15 -10.62 1.05 7.09
CA THR A 15 -11.00 1.39 8.47
C THR A 15 -12.12 0.48 8.97
N ALA A 16 -13.18 0.29 8.20
CA ALA A 16 -14.30 -0.57 8.58
C ALA A 16 -13.88 -2.03 8.84
N LYS A 17 -12.97 -2.57 8.02
CA LYS A 17 -12.43 -3.92 8.24
C LYS A 17 -11.56 -3.99 9.50
N LEU A 18 -10.75 -2.97 9.74
CA LEU A 18 -9.91 -2.89 10.95
C LEU A 18 -10.74 -2.79 12.24
N ASP A 19 -11.88 -2.08 12.20
CA ASP A 19 -12.75 -1.92 13.36
C ASP A 19 -13.37 -3.26 13.85
N ILE A 20 -13.60 -4.18 12.91
CA ILE A 20 -14.21 -5.51 13.21
C ILE A 20 -13.17 -6.62 13.35
N THR A 21 -11.87 -6.31 13.18
CA THR A 21 -10.80 -7.32 13.17
C THR A 21 -9.96 -7.22 14.43
N LYS A 22 -9.62 -8.40 14.99
CA LYS A 22 -8.67 -8.47 16.11
C LYS A 22 -7.29 -7.93 15.70
N ALA A 23 -6.60 -7.31 16.64
CA ALA A 23 -5.29 -6.70 16.40
C ALA A 23 -4.26 -7.67 15.81
N GLU A 24 -4.35 -8.95 16.18
CA GLU A 24 -3.42 -10.01 15.73
C GLU A 24 -3.66 -10.49 14.30
N GLU A 25 -4.81 -10.17 13.70
CA GLU A 25 -5.23 -10.65 12.37
C GLU A 25 -5.30 -9.51 11.33
N ARG A 26 -4.76 -8.35 11.67
CA ARG A 26 -4.81 -7.15 10.80
C ARG A 26 -4.06 -7.33 9.49
N GLY A 27 -2.96 -8.08 9.49
CA GLY A 27 -2.20 -8.40 8.29
C GLY A 27 -3.02 -9.21 7.29
N LEU A 28 -3.65 -10.29 7.74
CA LEU A 28 -4.54 -11.09 6.89
C LEU A 28 -5.72 -10.25 6.39
N THR A 29 -6.32 -9.44 7.26
CA THR A 29 -7.45 -8.56 6.89
C THR A 29 -7.06 -7.55 5.82
N MET A 30 -5.89 -6.93 5.94
CA MET A 30 -5.38 -6.02 4.92
C MET A 30 -5.00 -6.77 3.64
N GLY A 31 -4.39 -7.94 3.75
CA GLY A 31 -4.12 -8.80 2.60
C GLY A 31 -5.38 -9.19 1.82
N LEU A 32 -6.44 -9.58 2.52
CA LEU A 32 -7.77 -9.85 1.92
C LEU A 32 -8.37 -8.61 1.25
N ASN A 33 -8.23 -7.44 1.88
CA ASN A 33 -8.70 -6.18 1.31
C ASN A 33 -8.06 -5.91 -0.05
N GLU A 34 -6.74 -5.99 -0.09
CA GLU A 34 -5.97 -5.69 -1.29
C GLU A 34 -6.17 -6.76 -2.38
N PHE A 35 -6.11 -8.04 -2.01
CA PHE A 35 -6.39 -9.16 -2.92
C PHE A 35 -7.75 -9.00 -3.61
N SER A 36 -8.81 -8.71 -2.83
CA SER A 36 -10.16 -8.53 -3.38
C SER A 36 -10.23 -7.35 -4.35
N GLY A 37 -9.50 -6.28 -4.07
CA GLY A 37 -9.38 -5.12 -4.95
C GLY A 37 -8.72 -5.47 -6.29
N TYR A 38 -7.59 -6.19 -6.27
CA TYR A 38 -6.88 -6.57 -7.51
C TYR A 38 -7.63 -7.62 -8.32
N VAL A 39 -8.27 -8.60 -7.67
CA VAL A 39 -9.19 -9.54 -8.35
C VAL A 39 -10.34 -8.79 -8.99
N GLY A 40 -10.92 -7.82 -8.29
CA GLY A 40 -11.97 -6.95 -8.82
C GLY A 40 -11.51 -6.17 -10.06
N VAL A 41 -10.31 -5.58 -10.03
CA VAL A 41 -9.73 -4.86 -11.18
C VAL A 41 -9.52 -5.80 -12.36
N ALA A 42 -8.98 -7.01 -12.14
CA ALA A 42 -8.74 -7.98 -13.19
C ALA A 42 -10.04 -8.45 -13.85
N ILE A 43 -11.06 -8.81 -13.06
CA ILE A 43 -12.38 -9.21 -13.56
C ILE A 43 -13.04 -8.04 -14.29
N ALA A 44 -13.02 -6.84 -13.72
CA ALA A 44 -13.60 -5.66 -14.34
C ALA A 44 -12.94 -5.34 -15.70
N GLY A 45 -11.61 -5.48 -15.80
CA GLY A 45 -10.89 -5.30 -17.06
C GLY A 45 -11.39 -6.24 -18.16
N ILE A 46 -11.53 -7.53 -17.85
CA ILE A 46 -12.05 -8.54 -18.78
C ILE A 46 -13.49 -8.22 -19.20
N LEU A 47 -14.38 -8.00 -18.23
CA LEU A 47 -15.78 -7.72 -18.50
C LEU A 47 -15.98 -6.41 -19.26
N THR A 48 -15.15 -5.42 -19.00
CA THR A 48 -15.15 -4.14 -19.73
C THR A 48 -14.80 -4.35 -21.22
N ALA A 49 -13.81 -5.21 -21.52
CA ALA A 49 -13.43 -5.51 -22.90
C ALA A 49 -14.60 -6.16 -23.66
N TYR A 50 -15.27 -7.15 -23.09
CA TYR A 50 -16.46 -7.75 -23.68
C TYR A 50 -17.62 -6.76 -23.86
N ALA A 51 -17.87 -5.91 -22.86
CA ALA A 51 -18.90 -4.89 -22.96
C ALA A 51 -18.61 -3.89 -24.11
N ALA A 52 -17.34 -3.51 -24.27
CA ALA A 52 -16.92 -2.64 -25.36
C ALA A 52 -17.04 -3.30 -26.74
N GLU A 53 -16.76 -4.59 -26.84
CA GLU A 53 -16.89 -5.36 -28.08
C GLU A 53 -18.37 -5.51 -28.51
N TRP A 54 -19.25 -5.82 -27.56
CA TRP A 54 -20.67 -6.09 -27.89
C TRP A 54 -21.52 -4.83 -28.10
N LEU A 55 -21.25 -3.77 -27.31
CA LEU A 55 -22.08 -2.55 -27.28
C LEU A 55 -21.36 -1.33 -27.87
N GLY A 56 -20.14 -1.51 -28.37
CA GLY A 56 -19.25 -0.41 -28.73
C GLY A 56 -18.57 0.23 -27.54
N ALA A 57 -17.37 0.76 -27.72
CA ALA A 57 -16.51 1.20 -26.63
C ALA A 57 -17.20 2.23 -25.69
N ARG A 58 -17.84 3.27 -26.24
CA ARG A 58 -18.48 4.32 -25.44
C ARG A 58 -19.71 3.81 -24.67
N THR A 59 -20.60 3.12 -25.34
CA THR A 59 -21.86 2.60 -24.76
C THR A 59 -21.56 1.47 -23.79
N GLY A 60 -20.68 0.53 -24.16
CA GLY A 60 -20.29 -0.60 -23.33
C GLY A 60 -19.66 -0.18 -22.01
N LEU A 61 -18.70 0.78 -22.04
CA LEU A 61 -18.10 1.32 -20.84
C LEU A 61 -19.11 2.01 -19.93
N LEU A 62 -20.04 2.78 -20.51
CA LEU A 62 -21.05 3.50 -19.73
C LEU A 62 -22.06 2.52 -19.09
N VAL A 63 -22.59 1.57 -19.86
CA VAL A 63 -23.57 0.58 -19.36
C VAL A 63 -22.92 -0.32 -18.30
N PHE A 64 -21.73 -0.84 -18.57
CA PHE A 64 -21.00 -1.68 -17.61
C PHE A 64 -20.67 -0.91 -16.33
N GLY A 65 -20.13 0.32 -16.45
CA GLY A 65 -19.79 1.15 -15.30
C GLY A 65 -21.02 1.48 -14.44
N MET A 66 -22.14 1.84 -15.08
CA MET A 66 -23.40 2.10 -14.37
C MET A 66 -23.93 0.84 -13.67
N ALA A 67 -23.90 -0.31 -14.33
CA ALA A 67 -24.34 -1.58 -13.75
C ALA A 67 -23.52 -1.94 -12.50
N VAL A 68 -22.19 -1.81 -12.57
CA VAL A 68 -21.28 -2.07 -11.44
C VAL A 68 -21.54 -1.09 -10.27
N VAL A 69 -21.73 0.20 -10.56
CA VAL A 69 -22.00 1.21 -9.53
C VAL A 69 -23.34 0.95 -8.84
N LEU A 70 -24.40 0.64 -9.62
CA LEU A 70 -25.71 0.33 -9.07
C LEU A 70 -25.70 -0.96 -8.26
N LEU A 71 -25.02 -2.00 -8.71
CA LEU A 71 -24.82 -3.23 -7.93
C LEU A 71 -24.07 -2.96 -6.64
N ALA A 72 -22.95 -2.23 -6.70
CA ALA A 72 -22.18 -1.88 -5.52
C ALA A 72 -23.01 -1.06 -4.50
N LEU A 73 -23.82 -0.11 -4.98
CA LEU A 73 -24.73 0.66 -4.14
C LEU A 73 -25.77 -0.25 -3.48
N LEU A 74 -26.40 -1.13 -4.24
CA LEU A 74 -27.40 -2.10 -3.73
C LEU A 74 -26.77 -2.99 -2.63
N LEU A 75 -25.60 -3.58 -2.91
CA LEU A 75 -24.90 -4.42 -1.94
C LEU A 75 -24.53 -3.64 -0.68
N THR A 76 -24.10 -2.38 -0.84
CA THR A 76 -23.77 -1.53 0.30
C THR A 76 -24.99 -1.24 1.17
N VAL A 77 -26.10 -0.85 0.56
CA VAL A 77 -27.34 -0.53 1.31
C VAL A 77 -27.93 -1.74 2.02
N VAL A 78 -27.87 -2.92 1.39
CA VAL A 78 -28.47 -4.14 1.93
C VAL A 78 -27.60 -4.81 2.99
N TRP A 79 -26.28 -4.88 2.79
CA TRP A 79 -25.42 -5.74 3.60
C TRP A 79 -24.37 -5.01 4.44
N VAL A 80 -23.97 -3.81 4.06
CA VAL A 80 -22.96 -3.09 4.84
C VAL A 80 -23.60 -2.44 6.06
N LYS A 81 -23.05 -2.75 7.24
CA LYS A 81 -23.46 -2.15 8.52
C LYS A 81 -22.42 -1.12 8.96
N ASP A 82 -22.88 -0.13 9.72
CA ASP A 82 -21.98 0.84 10.35
C ASP A 82 -21.06 0.13 11.35
N THR A 83 -19.75 0.36 11.26
CA THR A 83 -18.74 -0.23 12.13
C THR A 83 -18.42 0.63 13.36
N LEU A 84 -18.96 1.84 13.45
CA LEU A 84 -18.75 2.74 14.59
C LEU A 84 -19.04 2.11 15.97
N PRO A 85 -20.06 1.25 16.14
CA PRO A 85 -20.28 0.57 17.43
C PRO A 85 -19.09 -0.29 17.86
N TRP A 86 -18.44 -1.01 16.93
CA TRP A 86 -17.24 -1.83 17.21
C TRP A 86 -16.05 -0.96 17.58
N ALA A 87 -15.78 0.12 16.84
CA ALA A 87 -14.71 1.07 17.15
C ALA A 87 -14.91 1.71 18.53
N LYS A 88 -16.14 2.05 18.91
CA LYS A 88 -16.48 2.55 20.25
C LYS A 88 -16.26 1.50 21.34
N ALA A 89 -16.67 0.24 21.09
CA ALA A 89 -16.47 -0.87 22.02
C ALA A 89 -14.97 -1.15 22.22
N GLU A 90 -14.16 -1.17 21.15
CA GLU A 90 -12.71 -1.31 21.24
C GLU A 90 -12.07 -0.15 22.03
N THR A 91 -12.53 1.08 21.80
CA THR A 91 -12.07 2.26 22.57
C THR A 91 -12.41 2.14 24.05
N ALA A 92 -13.61 1.69 24.39
CA ALA A 92 -14.04 1.47 25.78
C ALA A 92 -13.24 0.34 26.44
N ALA A 93 -13.01 -0.77 25.74
CA ALA A 93 -12.17 -1.86 26.22
C ALA A 93 -10.71 -1.42 26.45
N HIS A 94 -10.16 -0.58 25.57
CA HIS A 94 -8.82 0.01 25.72
C HIS A 94 -8.70 0.92 26.96
N LYS A 95 -9.76 1.65 27.28
CA LYS A 95 -9.80 2.48 28.50
C LYS A 95 -9.92 1.63 29.78
N ALA A 96 -10.71 0.56 29.73
CA ALA A 96 -10.92 -0.33 30.87
C ALA A 96 -9.71 -1.22 31.18
N ALA A 97 -9.01 -1.67 30.13
CA ALA A 97 -7.82 -2.50 30.24
C ALA A 97 -6.78 -1.98 29.24
N PRO A 98 -6.03 -0.92 29.58
CA PRO A 98 -5.01 -0.40 28.68
C PRO A 98 -3.95 -1.48 28.43
N PRO A 99 -3.39 -1.55 27.21
CA PRO A 99 -2.34 -2.52 26.90
C PRO A 99 -1.18 -2.35 27.85
N LYS A 100 -0.51 -3.45 28.23
CA LYS A 100 0.63 -3.44 29.15
C LYS A 100 1.73 -2.45 28.73
N ASN A 101 1.85 -2.20 27.42
CA ASN A 101 2.79 -1.28 26.82
C ASN A 101 2.08 -0.41 25.78
N PRO A 102 1.33 0.62 26.20
CA PRO A 102 0.66 1.51 25.26
C PRO A 102 1.70 2.24 24.39
N PRO A 103 1.36 2.54 23.13
CA PRO A 103 2.19 3.41 22.31
C PRO A 103 2.42 4.73 23.06
N ARG A 104 3.68 5.14 23.19
CA ARG A 104 4.01 6.43 23.80
C ARG A 104 3.92 7.51 22.74
N TYR A 105 3.00 8.44 22.93
CA TYR A 105 2.91 9.66 22.12
C TYR A 105 3.66 10.80 22.82
N PRO A 106 4.09 11.81 22.05
CA PRO A 106 4.65 13.01 22.63
C PRO A 106 3.73 13.60 23.70
N GLN A 107 4.30 14.22 24.72
CA GLN A 107 3.51 14.88 25.77
C GLN A 107 2.57 15.93 25.16
N GLY A 108 1.33 15.98 25.64
CA GLY A 108 0.31 16.92 25.17
C GLY A 108 -0.55 16.45 23.98
N VAL A 109 -0.39 15.20 23.50
CA VAL A 109 -1.32 14.64 22.52
C VAL A 109 -2.63 14.30 23.24
N SER A 110 -3.72 14.95 22.82
CA SER A 110 -5.08 14.71 23.37
C SER A 110 -5.58 13.33 22.96
N GLU A 111 -6.57 12.77 23.70
CA GLU A 111 -7.27 11.52 23.31
C GLU A 111 -7.92 11.62 21.94
N HIS A 112 -8.37 12.81 21.54
CA HIS A 112 -8.99 13.13 20.26
C HIS A 112 -8.21 14.28 19.59
N PRO A 113 -7.05 14.01 18.99
CA PRO A 113 -6.27 15.05 18.33
C PRO A 113 -6.98 15.55 17.08
N SER A 114 -6.82 16.84 16.76
CA SER A 114 -7.30 17.38 15.50
C SER A 114 -6.61 16.71 14.31
N THR A 115 -7.24 16.73 13.13
CA THR A 115 -6.66 16.15 11.89
C THR A 115 -5.27 16.72 11.60
N GLY A 116 -5.04 18.03 11.85
CA GLY A 116 -3.72 18.65 11.69
C GLY A 116 -2.69 18.13 12.69
N ALA A 117 -3.11 17.83 13.93
CA ALA A 117 -2.23 17.21 14.92
C ALA A 117 -1.87 15.76 14.51
N VAL A 118 -2.85 14.98 14.04
CA VAL A 118 -2.59 13.63 13.52
C VAL A 118 -1.66 13.69 12.30
N PHE A 119 -1.85 14.66 11.41
CA PHE A 119 -0.95 14.87 10.26
C PHE A 119 0.50 15.11 10.72
N ALA A 120 0.70 15.96 11.72
CA ALA A 120 2.03 16.20 12.26
C ALA A 120 2.64 14.95 12.94
N LEU A 121 1.83 14.16 13.67
CA LEU A 121 2.27 12.91 14.27
C LEU A 121 2.73 11.90 13.22
N MET A 122 1.96 11.75 12.13
CA MET A 122 2.26 10.83 11.04
C MET A 122 3.46 11.24 10.21
N SER A 123 3.71 12.55 10.08
CA SER A 123 4.64 13.09 9.09
C SER A 123 6.05 13.38 9.65
N TRP A 124 6.19 13.76 10.95
CA TRP A 124 7.50 14.13 11.52
C TRP A 124 7.61 14.04 13.05
N ARG A 125 6.51 14.03 13.81
CA ARG A 125 6.58 14.05 15.28
C ARG A 125 6.86 12.68 15.91
N VAL A 126 6.39 11.60 15.26
CA VAL A 126 6.58 10.23 15.75
C VAL A 126 7.42 9.46 14.74
N ARG A 127 8.66 9.16 15.09
CA ARG A 127 9.64 8.51 14.20
C ARG A 127 9.11 7.27 13.50
N ARG A 128 8.38 6.39 14.23
CA ARG A 128 7.80 5.16 13.66
C ARG A 128 6.73 5.48 12.60
N LEU A 129 5.83 6.41 12.89
CA LEU A 129 4.77 6.81 11.95
C LEU A 129 5.35 7.51 10.74
N PHE A 130 6.39 8.34 10.93
CA PHE A 130 7.16 8.91 9.82
C PHE A 130 7.80 7.83 8.95
N ALA A 131 8.47 6.84 9.57
CA ALA A 131 9.13 5.76 8.86
C ALA A 131 8.14 4.95 7.99
N ILE A 132 6.95 4.66 8.51
CA ILE A 132 5.89 3.97 7.77
C ILE A 132 5.30 4.87 6.68
N SER A 133 5.05 6.15 6.98
CA SER A 133 4.46 7.09 6.01
C SER A 133 5.38 7.36 4.82
N GLN A 134 6.69 7.54 5.06
CA GLN A 134 7.67 7.71 3.98
C GLN A 134 7.84 6.43 3.15
N ALA A 135 7.77 5.26 3.79
CA ALA A 135 7.83 3.98 3.07
C ALA A 135 6.62 3.82 2.15
N GLY A 136 5.41 4.12 2.64
CA GLY A 136 4.21 4.14 1.82
C GLY A 136 4.28 5.14 0.66
N LEU A 137 4.92 6.30 0.85
CA LEU A 137 5.16 7.26 -0.24
C LEU A 137 6.11 6.67 -1.29
N VAL A 138 7.24 6.12 -0.85
CA VAL A 138 8.29 5.65 -1.76
C VAL A 138 7.88 4.38 -2.51
N GLU A 139 7.08 3.47 -1.89
CA GLU A 139 6.59 2.29 -2.60
C GLU A 139 5.80 2.65 -3.87
N LYS A 140 5.14 3.81 -3.90
CA LYS A 140 4.37 4.27 -5.07
C LYS A 140 5.23 4.77 -6.23
N PHE A 141 6.52 4.99 -6.02
CA PHE A 141 7.45 5.22 -7.13
C PHE A 141 7.54 3.99 -8.03
N VAL A 142 7.47 2.80 -7.44
CA VAL A 142 7.45 1.53 -8.19
C VAL A 142 6.21 1.44 -9.06
N ASP A 143 5.04 1.75 -8.52
CA ASP A 143 3.79 1.75 -9.29
C ASP A 143 3.84 2.78 -10.43
N ALA A 144 4.34 4.00 -10.15
CA ALA A 144 4.52 5.02 -11.19
C ALA A 144 5.46 4.52 -12.31
N LEU A 145 6.53 3.81 -11.95
CA LEU A 145 7.46 3.21 -12.90
C LEU A 145 6.79 2.10 -13.73
N VAL A 146 6.18 1.11 -13.04
CA VAL A 146 5.65 -0.10 -13.68
C VAL A 146 4.48 0.19 -14.61
N TRP A 147 3.59 1.10 -14.22
CA TRP A 147 2.40 1.39 -15.02
C TRP A 147 2.65 2.43 -16.14
N ALA A 148 3.69 3.25 -16.05
CA ALA A 148 3.94 4.29 -17.04
C ALA A 148 5.20 4.03 -17.89
N LEU A 149 6.35 3.87 -17.27
CA LEU A 149 7.62 3.85 -17.97
C LEU A 149 8.08 2.44 -18.36
N PHE A 150 7.82 1.44 -17.57
CA PHE A 150 8.31 0.08 -17.81
C PHE A 150 7.82 -0.50 -19.15
N PRO A 151 6.52 -0.40 -19.54
CA PRO A 151 6.07 -0.82 -20.87
C PRO A 151 6.82 -0.13 -22.01
N VAL A 152 7.03 1.19 -21.88
CA VAL A 152 7.74 1.99 -22.89
C VAL A 152 9.21 1.58 -23.00
N PHE A 153 9.86 1.35 -21.86
CA PHE A 153 11.23 0.83 -21.80
C PHE A 153 11.35 -0.52 -22.50
N LEU A 154 10.46 -1.47 -22.19
CA LEU A 154 10.47 -2.81 -22.79
C LEU A 154 10.31 -2.76 -24.31
N VAL A 155 9.39 -1.94 -24.82
CA VAL A 155 9.23 -1.74 -26.27
C VAL A 155 10.50 -1.14 -26.88
N GLY A 156 11.12 -0.17 -26.20
CA GLY A 156 12.39 0.42 -26.61
C GLY A 156 13.54 -0.60 -26.65
N GLN A 157 13.48 -1.65 -25.84
CA GLN A 157 14.43 -2.76 -25.84
C GLN A 157 14.07 -3.87 -26.83
N GLY A 158 13.03 -3.68 -27.66
CA GLY A 158 12.62 -4.61 -28.72
C GLY A 158 11.64 -5.69 -28.28
N ALA A 159 11.07 -5.60 -27.06
CA ALA A 159 10.03 -6.53 -26.63
C ALA A 159 8.73 -6.32 -27.43
N THR A 160 8.08 -7.41 -27.79
CA THR A 160 6.75 -7.38 -28.42
C THR A 160 5.68 -6.94 -27.42
N LEU A 161 4.57 -6.39 -27.88
CA LEU A 161 3.45 -6.01 -27.00
C LEU A 161 2.92 -7.18 -26.17
N THR A 162 2.96 -8.38 -26.72
CA THR A 162 2.57 -9.61 -26.00
C THR A 162 3.54 -9.89 -24.84
N GLU A 163 4.86 -9.80 -25.08
CA GLU A 163 5.86 -9.96 -24.03
C GLU A 163 5.71 -8.89 -22.95
N VAL A 164 5.52 -7.62 -23.34
CA VAL A 164 5.24 -6.52 -22.39
C VAL A 164 4.04 -6.85 -21.50
N GLY A 165 2.95 -7.33 -22.10
CA GLY A 165 1.76 -7.75 -21.36
C GLY A 165 2.05 -8.85 -20.34
N TRP A 166 2.83 -9.87 -20.71
CA TRP A 166 3.22 -10.95 -19.81
C TRP A 166 4.16 -10.46 -18.70
N ILE A 167 5.14 -9.64 -19.02
CA ILE A 167 6.12 -9.12 -18.04
C ILE A 167 5.42 -8.25 -16.99
N VAL A 168 4.64 -7.26 -17.44
CA VAL A 168 3.89 -6.37 -16.52
C VAL A 168 2.79 -7.14 -15.79
N GLY A 169 2.15 -8.10 -16.46
CA GLY A 169 1.17 -9.00 -15.87
C GLY A 169 1.77 -9.85 -14.75
N THR A 170 3.01 -10.31 -14.90
CA THR A 170 3.72 -11.06 -13.86
C THR A 170 3.89 -10.24 -12.58
N TYR A 171 4.26 -8.97 -12.69
CA TYR A 171 4.31 -8.06 -11.54
C TYR A 171 2.98 -8.01 -10.80
N GLY A 172 1.89 -7.72 -11.52
CA GLY A 172 0.55 -7.60 -10.92
C GLY A 172 0.04 -8.92 -10.34
N PHE A 173 0.28 -10.04 -11.02
CA PHE A 173 -0.14 -11.36 -10.56
C PHE A 173 0.61 -11.80 -9.28
N VAL A 174 1.93 -11.64 -9.26
CA VAL A 174 2.73 -11.97 -8.08
C VAL A 174 2.38 -11.04 -6.93
N TRP A 175 2.29 -9.74 -7.19
CA TRP A 175 1.89 -8.77 -6.18
C TRP A 175 0.50 -9.08 -5.60
N GLY A 176 -0.53 -9.16 -6.43
CA GLY A 176 -1.91 -9.40 -6.00
C GLY A 176 -2.09 -10.77 -5.33
N GLY A 177 -1.59 -11.83 -5.97
CA GLY A 177 -1.75 -13.20 -5.49
C GLY A 177 -1.01 -13.48 -4.18
N SER A 178 0.18 -12.90 -4.00
CA SER A 178 0.98 -13.14 -2.78
C SER A 178 0.44 -12.43 -1.54
N GLN A 179 -0.44 -11.43 -1.65
CA GLN A 179 -0.90 -10.62 -0.51
C GLN A 179 -1.66 -11.43 0.55
N LEU A 180 -2.36 -12.47 0.16
CA LEU A 180 -3.03 -13.38 1.10
C LEU A 180 -2.02 -14.10 1.99
N VAL A 181 -0.91 -14.55 1.40
CA VAL A 181 0.15 -15.26 2.10
C VAL A 181 0.98 -14.29 2.94
N THR A 182 1.41 -13.17 2.35
CA THR A 182 2.28 -12.19 3.02
C THR A 182 1.56 -11.45 4.14
N GLY A 183 0.26 -11.15 3.98
CA GLY A 183 -0.56 -10.59 5.06
C GLY A 183 -0.65 -11.54 6.26
N ARG A 184 -0.95 -12.82 6.01
CA ARG A 184 -0.97 -13.82 7.07
C ARG A 184 0.42 -14.09 7.66
N LEU A 185 1.44 -14.11 6.84
CA LEU A 185 2.83 -14.27 7.29
C LEU A 185 3.19 -13.19 8.30
N SER A 186 2.83 -11.93 8.03
CA SER A 186 3.13 -10.82 8.93
C SER A 186 2.39 -10.90 10.27
N ASP A 187 1.25 -11.57 10.35
CA ASP A 187 0.57 -11.84 11.61
C ASP A 187 1.32 -12.86 12.50
N HIS A 188 2.26 -13.63 11.92
CA HIS A 188 3.07 -14.61 12.63
C HIS A 188 4.50 -14.12 12.90
N VAL A 189 5.15 -13.50 11.90
CA VAL A 189 6.56 -13.08 11.99
C VAL A 189 6.73 -11.62 12.42
N GLY A 190 5.63 -10.85 12.49
CA GLY A 190 5.64 -9.43 12.76
C GLY A 190 5.60 -8.55 11.51
N ARG A 191 5.53 -7.23 11.71
CA ARG A 191 5.42 -6.23 10.64
C ARG A 191 6.79 -5.73 10.17
N PHE A 192 7.72 -5.59 11.10
CA PHE A 192 9.00 -4.91 10.88
C PHE A 192 9.83 -5.53 9.75
N TRP A 193 10.11 -6.83 9.85
CA TRP A 193 10.95 -7.48 8.85
C TRP A 193 10.30 -7.61 7.48
N PRO A 194 9.01 -7.97 7.35
CA PRO A 194 8.33 -7.90 6.06
C PRO A 194 8.37 -6.52 5.40
N ASP A 195 8.22 -5.44 6.18
CA ASP A 195 8.28 -4.08 5.63
C ASP A 195 9.70 -3.71 5.16
N VAL A 196 10.73 -3.99 5.95
CA VAL A 196 12.14 -3.70 5.57
C VAL A 196 12.58 -4.54 4.37
N LEU A 197 12.35 -5.86 4.43
CA LEU A 197 12.73 -6.77 3.36
C LEU A 197 11.91 -6.53 2.10
N GLY A 198 10.63 -6.17 2.23
CA GLY A 198 9.78 -5.81 1.11
C GLY A 198 10.33 -4.63 0.32
N MET A 199 10.81 -3.57 1.01
CA MET A 199 11.47 -2.43 0.36
C MET A 199 12.72 -2.88 -0.41
N TRP A 200 13.58 -3.67 0.21
CA TRP A 200 14.85 -4.09 -0.42
C TRP A 200 14.64 -5.10 -1.55
N ILE A 201 13.75 -6.08 -1.37
CA ILE A 201 13.41 -7.05 -2.43
C ILE A 201 12.78 -6.35 -3.62
N CYS A 202 11.86 -5.42 -3.38
CA CYS A 202 11.25 -4.64 -4.45
C CYS A 202 12.28 -3.77 -5.18
N GLY A 203 13.14 -3.07 -4.43
CA GLY A 203 14.25 -2.29 -5.00
C GLY A 203 15.21 -3.14 -5.82
N ALA A 204 15.53 -4.36 -5.34
CA ALA A 204 16.36 -5.30 -6.09
C ALA A 204 15.68 -5.74 -7.39
N GLY A 205 14.38 -6.08 -7.36
CA GLY A 205 13.61 -6.43 -8.55
C GLY A 205 13.59 -5.32 -9.59
N VAL A 206 13.44 -4.07 -9.16
CA VAL A 206 13.50 -2.90 -10.05
C VAL A 206 14.90 -2.72 -10.64
N ALA A 207 15.97 -2.84 -9.84
CA ALA A 207 17.35 -2.76 -10.33
C ALA A 207 17.67 -3.87 -11.33
N MET A 208 17.20 -5.09 -11.08
CA MET A 208 17.41 -6.25 -11.98
C MET A 208 16.90 -5.98 -13.40
N VAL A 209 15.83 -5.19 -13.58
CA VAL A 209 15.30 -4.90 -14.93
C VAL A 209 16.36 -4.35 -15.85
N VAL A 210 17.21 -3.43 -15.36
CA VAL A 210 18.24 -2.77 -16.15
C VAL A 210 19.60 -3.47 -16.09
N MET A 211 19.72 -4.55 -15.31
CA MET A 211 20.97 -5.34 -15.20
C MET A 211 21.02 -6.51 -16.16
N GLY A 212 19.96 -6.79 -16.91
CA GLY A 212 19.91 -7.86 -17.90
C GLY A 212 18.85 -7.61 -18.96
N THR A 213 18.77 -8.52 -19.93
CA THR A 213 17.90 -8.39 -21.10
C THR A 213 17.10 -9.67 -21.36
N GLY A 214 15.99 -9.53 -22.08
CA GLY A 214 15.15 -10.64 -22.53
C GLY A 214 13.91 -10.87 -21.66
N ALA A 215 12.87 -11.38 -22.28
CA ALA A 215 11.53 -11.50 -21.69
C ALA A 215 11.52 -12.31 -20.39
N LEU A 216 12.28 -13.40 -20.29
CA LEU A 216 12.37 -14.22 -19.10
C LEU A 216 13.01 -13.44 -17.93
N TRP A 217 14.14 -12.74 -18.20
CA TRP A 217 14.83 -11.93 -17.20
C TRP A 217 13.93 -10.82 -16.66
N TRP A 218 13.27 -10.08 -17.54
CA TRP A 218 12.35 -9.02 -17.16
C TRP A 218 11.12 -9.54 -16.42
N SER A 219 10.60 -10.72 -16.78
CA SER A 219 9.51 -11.37 -16.04
C SER A 219 9.92 -11.78 -14.62
N VAL A 220 11.13 -12.34 -14.46
CA VAL A 220 11.67 -12.67 -13.13
C VAL A 220 11.88 -11.39 -12.31
N SER A 221 12.45 -10.34 -12.90
CA SER A 221 12.66 -9.04 -12.25
C SER A 221 11.33 -8.43 -11.79
N ALA A 222 10.31 -8.45 -12.66
CA ALA A 222 8.95 -8.00 -12.36
C ALA A 222 8.31 -8.84 -11.24
N GLY A 223 8.49 -10.16 -11.24
CA GLY A 223 8.03 -11.05 -10.17
C GLY A 223 8.69 -10.75 -8.82
N VAL A 224 10.00 -10.52 -8.80
CA VAL A 224 10.74 -10.14 -7.58
C VAL A 224 10.24 -8.79 -7.04
N ALA A 225 10.07 -7.79 -7.91
CA ALA A 225 9.51 -6.50 -7.51
C ALA A 225 8.09 -6.64 -6.98
N GLY A 226 7.23 -7.43 -7.64
CA GLY A 226 5.86 -7.69 -7.23
C GLY A 226 5.77 -8.42 -5.89
N PHE A 227 6.66 -9.38 -5.62
CA PHE A 227 6.73 -10.04 -4.31
C PHE A 227 7.15 -9.09 -3.20
N GLY A 228 8.14 -8.22 -3.44
CA GLY A 228 8.49 -7.14 -2.52
C GLY A 228 7.30 -6.24 -2.19
N MET A 229 6.53 -5.83 -3.21
CA MET A 229 5.30 -5.05 -3.01
C MET A 229 4.23 -5.81 -2.21
N ALA A 230 4.11 -7.12 -2.38
CA ALA A 230 3.17 -7.94 -1.61
C ALA A 230 3.52 -7.99 -0.12
N LEU A 231 4.79 -7.90 0.23
CA LEU A 231 5.24 -7.80 1.63
C LEU A 231 4.89 -6.43 2.24
N LEU A 232 4.95 -5.35 1.48
CA LEU A 232 4.76 -3.98 1.96
C LEU A 232 3.29 -3.60 2.14
N TYR A 233 2.51 -3.84 1.12
CA TYR A 233 1.20 -3.20 0.95
C TYR A 233 0.20 -3.46 2.08
N PRO A 234 -0.07 -4.71 2.50
CA PRO A 234 -0.93 -4.98 3.63
C PRO A 234 -0.29 -4.61 4.96
N ASN A 235 1.03 -4.77 5.08
CA ASN A 235 1.75 -4.66 6.35
C ASN A 235 1.89 -3.23 6.82
N LEU A 236 2.30 -2.30 5.96
CA LEU A 236 2.42 -0.89 6.32
C LEU A 236 1.09 -0.32 6.84
N SER A 237 -0.04 -0.69 6.21
CA SER A 237 -1.37 -0.29 6.69
C SER A 237 -1.71 -0.92 8.04
N ALA A 238 -1.38 -2.21 8.24
CA ALA A 238 -1.56 -2.90 9.52
C ALA A 238 -0.67 -2.28 10.61
N ALA A 239 0.58 -1.94 10.29
CA ALA A 239 1.51 -1.29 11.22
C ALA A 239 0.99 0.09 11.69
N VAL A 240 0.41 0.90 10.79
CA VAL A 240 -0.27 2.14 11.18
C VAL A 240 -1.40 1.86 12.16
N ALA A 241 -2.24 0.86 11.86
CA ALA A 241 -3.37 0.49 12.71
C ALA A 241 -2.95 -0.06 14.08
N ASP A 242 -1.80 -0.76 14.14
CA ASP A 242 -1.25 -1.30 15.39
C ASP A 242 -0.73 -0.22 16.33
N ILE A 243 -0.17 0.86 15.78
CA ILE A 243 0.38 1.99 16.56
C ILE A 243 -0.73 2.95 16.98
N THR A 244 -1.75 3.15 16.15
CA THR A 244 -2.73 4.22 16.34
C THR A 244 -3.92 3.78 17.18
N PRO A 245 -4.33 4.58 18.21
CA PRO A 245 -5.52 4.30 19.00
C PRO A 245 -6.80 4.27 18.15
N PRO A 246 -7.79 3.47 18.52
CA PRO A 246 -9.07 3.40 17.82
C PRO A 246 -9.75 4.76 17.61
N ALA A 247 -9.61 5.67 18.59
CA ALA A 247 -10.26 6.99 18.58
C ALA A 247 -9.90 7.87 17.37
N TRP A 248 -8.69 7.71 16.80
CA TRP A 248 -8.27 8.49 15.62
C TRP A 248 -7.56 7.65 14.54
N ARG A 249 -7.66 6.31 14.62
CA ARG A 249 -7.11 5.37 13.63
C ARG A 249 -7.56 5.69 12.22
N GLY A 250 -8.83 6.01 12.02
CA GLY A 250 -9.36 6.40 10.70
C GLY A 250 -8.66 7.62 10.12
N SER A 251 -8.38 8.64 10.94
CA SER A 251 -7.60 9.82 10.50
C SER A 251 -6.17 9.46 10.16
N ALA A 252 -5.53 8.59 10.95
CA ALA A 252 -4.17 8.13 10.70
C ALA A 252 -4.06 7.34 9.39
N ILE A 253 -4.97 6.39 9.15
CA ILE A 253 -5.05 5.64 7.89
C ILE A 253 -5.28 6.60 6.71
N GLY A 254 -6.17 7.58 6.85
CA GLY A 254 -6.41 8.59 5.81
C GLY A 254 -5.16 9.41 5.48
N ILE A 255 -4.38 9.82 6.50
CA ILE A 255 -3.13 10.57 6.30
C ILE A 255 -2.02 9.69 5.73
N TYR A 256 -1.89 8.43 6.20
CA TYR A 256 -1.00 7.46 5.58
C TYR A 256 -1.30 7.30 4.08
N ARG A 257 -2.60 7.16 3.74
CA ARG A 257 -3.06 7.11 2.34
C ARG A 257 -2.73 8.37 1.56
N PHE A 258 -2.86 9.55 2.16
CA PHE A 258 -2.46 10.81 1.54
C PHE A 258 -0.98 10.78 1.13
N TRP A 259 -0.07 10.42 2.04
CA TRP A 259 1.37 10.33 1.75
C TRP A 259 1.66 9.29 0.68
N ARG A 260 1.04 8.14 0.79
CA ARG A 260 1.18 7.05 -0.16
C ARG A 260 0.72 7.45 -1.56
N ASP A 261 -0.48 7.99 -1.70
CA ASP A 261 -1.03 8.37 -3.00
C ASP A 261 -0.27 9.58 -3.60
N LEU A 262 0.27 10.48 -2.78
CA LEU A 262 1.18 11.55 -3.20
C LEU A 262 2.47 10.99 -3.83
N GLY A 263 2.89 9.80 -3.42
CA GLY A 263 4.03 9.09 -3.99
C GLY A 263 3.91 8.84 -5.50
N TYR A 264 2.71 8.65 -6.03
CA TYR A 264 2.51 8.56 -7.49
C TYR A 264 2.97 9.82 -8.20
N ALA A 265 2.59 10.99 -7.70
CA ALA A 265 2.95 12.28 -8.31
C ALA A 265 4.45 12.57 -8.16
N ILE A 266 4.97 12.43 -6.95
CA ILE A 266 6.40 12.66 -6.67
C ILE A 266 7.25 11.65 -7.44
N GLY A 267 6.85 10.38 -7.46
CA GLY A 267 7.51 9.32 -8.21
C GLY A 267 7.55 9.63 -9.70
N ALA A 268 6.41 9.96 -10.32
CA ALA A 268 6.35 10.28 -11.74
C ALA A 268 7.24 11.47 -12.12
N LEU A 269 7.24 12.53 -11.29
CA LEU A 269 8.13 13.67 -11.50
C LEU A 269 9.61 13.26 -11.35
N GLY A 270 9.93 12.47 -10.31
CA GLY A 270 11.30 11.98 -10.07
C GLY A 270 11.80 11.07 -11.18
N LEU A 271 10.96 10.16 -11.69
CA LEU A 271 11.24 9.29 -12.83
C LEU A 271 11.56 10.10 -14.09
N GLY A 272 10.67 11.05 -14.42
CA GLY A 272 10.83 11.92 -15.59
C GLY A 272 12.09 12.77 -15.49
N LEU A 273 12.37 13.34 -14.33
CA LEU A 273 13.57 14.15 -14.09
C LEU A 273 14.85 13.29 -14.17
N ALA A 274 14.89 12.12 -13.55
CA ALA A 274 16.03 11.22 -13.60
C ALA A 274 16.36 10.79 -15.05
N ALA A 275 15.33 10.37 -15.79
CA ALA A 275 15.49 9.98 -17.20
C ALA A 275 15.94 11.16 -18.06
N SER A 276 15.38 12.36 -17.87
CA SER A 276 15.73 13.56 -18.64
C SER A 276 17.14 14.05 -18.37
N LEU A 277 17.56 14.08 -17.09
CA LEU A 277 18.92 14.56 -16.73
C LEU A 277 20.02 13.59 -17.18
N ALA A 278 19.75 12.30 -17.15
CA ALA A 278 20.71 11.28 -17.58
C ALA A 278 20.66 11.01 -19.09
N GLY A 279 19.62 11.45 -19.80
CA GLY A 279 19.40 11.13 -21.21
C GLY A 279 19.11 9.64 -21.47
N ALA A 280 18.74 8.89 -20.43
CA ALA A 280 18.54 7.44 -20.50
C ALA A 280 17.40 6.99 -19.57
N ALA A 281 16.52 6.13 -20.07
CA ALA A 281 15.37 5.61 -19.32
C ALA A 281 15.79 4.77 -18.10
N GLU A 282 16.94 4.10 -18.17
CA GLU A 282 17.53 3.29 -17.10
C GLU A 282 17.74 4.08 -15.81
N ALA A 283 18.00 5.38 -15.91
CA ALA A 283 18.19 6.26 -14.76
C ALA A 283 16.91 6.35 -13.89
N ALA A 284 15.73 6.23 -14.48
CA ALA A 284 14.49 6.18 -13.74
C ALA A 284 14.37 4.89 -12.89
N PHE A 285 14.82 3.75 -13.42
CA PHE A 285 14.85 2.49 -12.66
C PHE A 285 15.82 2.58 -11.48
N TRP A 286 17.01 3.14 -11.70
CA TRP A 286 17.98 3.37 -10.63
C TRP A 286 17.46 4.35 -9.59
N PHE A 287 16.80 5.43 -10.00
CA PHE A 287 16.15 6.36 -9.07
C PHE A 287 15.17 5.63 -8.13
N VAL A 288 14.29 4.78 -8.69
CA VAL A 288 13.33 4.01 -7.88
C VAL A 288 14.04 2.99 -7.01
N ALA A 289 14.96 2.21 -7.55
CA ALA A 289 15.68 1.18 -6.80
C ALA A 289 16.45 1.79 -5.62
N ILE A 290 17.19 2.87 -5.82
CA ILE A 290 17.92 3.57 -4.76
C ILE A 290 16.94 4.13 -3.73
N SER A 291 15.83 4.76 -4.17
CA SER A 291 14.80 5.27 -3.26
C SER A 291 14.22 4.15 -2.38
N MET A 292 13.98 2.96 -2.94
CA MET A 292 13.51 1.80 -2.19
C MET A 292 14.54 1.31 -1.16
N PHE A 293 15.81 1.22 -1.53
CA PHE A 293 16.88 0.83 -0.60
C PHE A 293 17.05 1.84 0.54
N VAL A 294 17.06 3.13 0.22
CA VAL A 294 17.15 4.21 1.22
C VAL A 294 15.94 4.19 2.15
N SER A 295 14.74 4.07 1.60
CA SER A 295 13.51 4.00 2.39
C SER A 295 13.48 2.76 3.29
N GLY A 296 13.94 1.61 2.80
CA GLY A 296 14.11 0.41 3.61
C GLY A 296 15.13 0.60 4.75
N ALA A 297 16.22 1.32 4.51
CA ALA A 297 17.19 1.70 5.55
C ALA A 297 16.55 2.65 6.59
N VAL A 298 15.74 3.62 6.16
CA VAL A 298 14.99 4.50 7.08
C VAL A 298 14.03 3.68 7.95
N LEU A 299 13.30 2.73 7.36
CA LEU A 299 12.46 1.79 8.12
C LEU A 299 13.28 0.97 9.11
N PHE A 300 14.44 0.47 8.70
CA PHE A 300 15.32 -0.34 9.55
C PHE A 300 15.81 0.44 10.77
N TRP A 301 16.17 1.73 10.62
CA TRP A 301 16.72 2.53 11.71
C TRP A 301 15.68 3.23 12.57
N LEU A 302 14.55 3.65 11.99
CA LEU A 302 13.51 4.42 12.69
C LEU A 302 12.26 3.61 13.02
N GLY A 303 12.05 2.47 12.32
CA GLY A 303 10.95 1.56 12.55
C GLY A 303 11.20 0.64 13.74
N ASP A 304 10.14 0.00 14.18
CA ASP A 304 10.15 -1.04 15.21
C ASP A 304 9.05 -2.07 14.90
N GLU A 305 9.11 -3.24 15.56
CA GLU A 305 8.02 -4.19 15.51
C GLU A 305 6.74 -3.58 16.11
N THR A 306 5.65 -3.61 15.35
CA THR A 306 4.36 -3.03 15.76
C THR A 306 3.32 -4.08 16.12
N HIS A 307 3.55 -5.36 15.74
CA HIS A 307 2.60 -6.42 15.99
C HIS A 307 2.38 -6.65 17.50
N PRO A 308 1.11 -6.62 17.99
CA PRO A 308 0.82 -6.57 19.43
C PRO A 308 1.36 -7.75 20.26
N ARG A 309 1.47 -8.95 19.65
CA ARG A 309 1.98 -10.14 20.34
C ARG A 309 3.50 -10.19 20.39
N LEU A 310 4.17 -9.63 19.39
CA LEU A 310 5.62 -9.74 19.23
C LEU A 310 6.37 -8.55 19.80
N ASN A 311 5.66 -7.47 20.13
CA ASN A 311 6.21 -6.30 20.80
C ASN A 311 5.63 -6.13 22.22
N PRO A 312 5.94 -7.00 23.18
CA PRO A 312 5.47 -6.84 24.56
C PRO A 312 6.11 -5.65 25.28
N ALA A 313 7.25 -5.17 24.80
CA ALA A 313 7.95 -3.96 25.28
C ALA A 313 9.03 -3.60 24.28
N SER A 314 8.74 -2.80 23.26
CA SER A 314 9.84 -2.23 22.49
C SER A 314 10.71 -1.36 23.41
N PRO A 315 11.96 -1.75 23.70
CA PRO A 315 12.86 -0.94 24.55
C PRO A 315 13.43 0.27 23.80
N ARG A 316 13.21 0.39 22.50
CA ARG A 316 13.56 1.60 21.76
C ARG A 316 12.58 2.69 22.15
N LYS A 317 12.99 3.46 23.17
CA LYS A 317 12.30 4.62 23.69
C LYS A 317 11.92 5.54 22.53
N LEU A 318 10.64 5.94 22.47
CA LEU A 318 10.22 7.19 21.84
C LEU A 318 10.75 8.42 22.61
N ALA A 319 11.69 8.20 23.52
CA ALA A 319 12.42 9.23 24.21
C ALA A 319 13.50 9.72 23.26
N ASP A 320 13.50 10.93 22.96
CA ASP A 320 14.35 11.79 22.18
C ASP A 320 13.65 12.31 20.91
N ALA A 321 12.48 12.93 21.12
CA ALA A 321 11.95 13.97 20.25
C ALA A 321 11.86 15.25 21.01
#